data_67b942fcd44ca6a2de9baff279301845
#
_entry.id   67b942fcd44ca6a2de9baff279301845
#
_cell.length_a   1.000
_cell.length_b   1.000
_cell.length_c   1.000
_cell.angle_alpha   90.00
_cell.angle_beta   90.00
_cell.angle_gamma   90.00
#
_symmetry.space_group_name_H-M   'P 1'
#
loop_
_entity.id
_entity.type
_entity.pdbx_description
1 polymer ?
#
loop_
_entity_poly.entity_id
_entity_poly.type
_entity_poly.pdbx_seq_one_letter_code
_entity_poly.pdbx_strand_id
1 'polypeptide(L)'
;ASKYASALDDDNKDGFTVGEELKFGDFNGGFSKVSMGLAITKTSQYVAESATLINFLLNEEKGASIMGSECGIPASKAGLAAAQAAGAVKELVAEANGKVMAFVSNKLDPLFESNDLKANGTGVYQEVFDTVDYDNKSGADVVDILLDGMDAVGYTVE
;
A
#
# COMPACT_ATOMS: atom_id res chain seq x y z
N ALA A 1 1.29 -5.11 -6.29
CA ALA A 1 1.31 -4.84 -7.74
C ALA A 1 2.36 -3.81 -8.13
N SER A 2 2.43 -2.63 -7.50
CA SER A 2 3.37 -1.57 -7.90
C SER A 2 4.84 -1.98 -7.81
N LYS A 3 5.26 -2.60 -6.71
CA LYS A 3 6.64 -3.10 -6.57
C LYS A 3 6.97 -4.21 -7.56
N TYR A 4 6.03 -5.08 -7.84
CA TYR A 4 6.21 -6.12 -8.83
C TYR A 4 6.34 -5.52 -10.23
N ALA A 5 5.44 -4.60 -10.59
CA ALA A 5 5.49 -3.90 -11.87
C ALA A 5 6.77 -3.06 -12.03
N SER A 6 7.32 -2.48 -10.95
CA SER A 6 8.58 -1.73 -11.00
C SER A 6 9.82 -2.63 -11.05
N ALA A 7 9.71 -3.88 -10.62
CA ALA A 7 10.80 -4.86 -10.74
C ALA A 7 10.90 -5.47 -12.14
N LEU A 8 9.85 -5.34 -12.96
CA LEU A 8 9.86 -5.78 -14.34
C LEU A 8 10.53 -4.73 -15.21
N ASP A 9 11.60 -5.11 -15.85
CA ASP A 9 12.33 -4.24 -16.77
C ASP A 9 11.53 -4.06 -18.05
N ASP A 10 11.29 -2.82 -18.43
CA ASP A 10 10.53 -2.49 -19.65
C ASP A 10 11.22 -2.99 -20.94
N ASP A 11 12.53 -3.20 -20.91
CA ASP A 11 13.30 -3.74 -22.04
C ASP A 11 13.56 -5.26 -21.94
N ASN A 12 12.92 -5.93 -20.98
CA ASN A 12 12.96 -7.38 -20.80
C ASN A 12 14.37 -7.98 -20.66
N LYS A 13 15.30 -7.23 -20.07
CA LYS A 13 16.70 -7.66 -19.90
C LYS A 13 16.87 -8.78 -18.89
N ASP A 14 16.03 -8.82 -17.88
CA ASP A 14 16.06 -9.83 -16.83
C ASP A 14 15.34 -11.12 -17.23
N GLY A 15 14.72 -11.17 -18.42
CA GLY A 15 13.98 -12.32 -18.89
C GLY A 15 12.61 -12.50 -18.25
N PHE A 16 12.16 -11.54 -17.43
CA PHE A 16 10.79 -11.52 -16.89
C PHE A 16 9.85 -10.80 -17.85
N THR A 17 8.79 -11.48 -18.24
CA THR A 17 7.68 -10.84 -18.94
C THR A 17 6.57 -10.53 -17.95
N VAL A 18 5.87 -9.42 -18.16
CA VAL A 18 4.58 -9.16 -17.48
C VAL A 18 3.61 -10.20 -17.99
N GLY A 19 3.50 -11.28 -17.25
CA GLY A 19 2.76 -12.46 -17.68
C GLY A 19 1.32 -12.49 -17.19
N GLU A 20 0.68 -13.59 -17.49
CA GLU A 20 -0.69 -13.85 -17.08
C GLU A 20 -0.87 -13.92 -15.56
N GLU A 21 0.20 -14.19 -14.83
CA GLU A 21 0.25 -14.21 -13.35
C GLU A 21 -0.15 -12.87 -12.73
N LEU A 22 -0.01 -11.78 -13.45
CA LEU A 22 -0.42 -10.44 -13.02
C LEU A 22 -1.85 -10.08 -13.37
N LYS A 23 -2.58 -10.97 -14.02
CA LYS A 23 -4.01 -10.78 -14.21
C LYS A 23 -4.71 -10.89 -12.86
N PHE A 24 -5.36 -9.80 -12.49
CA PHE A 24 -6.24 -9.80 -11.32
C PHE A 24 -7.50 -10.60 -11.69
N GLY A 25 -7.72 -11.71 -10.99
CA GLY A 25 -8.97 -12.46 -11.12
C GLY A 25 -10.19 -11.66 -10.65
N ASP A 26 -11.35 -12.25 -10.74
CA ASP A 26 -12.63 -11.67 -10.27
C ASP A 26 -12.72 -11.70 -8.74
N PHE A 27 -11.66 -11.27 -8.08
CA PHE A 27 -11.58 -11.22 -6.63
C PHE A 27 -12.20 -9.92 -6.10
N ASN A 28 -13.28 -10.05 -5.36
CA ASN A 28 -14.02 -8.95 -4.76
C ASN A 28 -13.53 -8.69 -3.34
N GLY A 29 -12.27 -8.32 -3.19
CA GLY A 29 -11.67 -8.03 -1.90
C GLY A 29 -10.66 -6.92 -1.98
N GLY A 30 -10.49 -6.20 -0.90
CA GLY A 30 -9.50 -5.17 -0.81
C GLY A 30 -9.82 -4.11 0.22
N PHE A 31 -8.83 -3.31 0.50
CA PHE A 31 -8.94 -2.17 1.41
C PHE A 31 -8.11 -1.01 0.87
N SER A 32 -8.48 0.20 1.27
CA SER A 32 -7.71 1.39 1.00
C SER A 32 -6.92 1.79 2.23
N LYS A 33 -5.62 1.96 2.09
CA LYS A 33 -4.77 2.54 3.13
C LYS A 33 -3.91 3.66 2.57
N VAL A 34 -3.54 4.60 3.44
CA VAL A 34 -2.52 5.60 3.12
C VAL A 34 -1.17 4.89 3.02
N SER A 35 -0.53 4.94 1.86
CA SER A 35 0.80 4.37 1.66
C SER A 35 1.87 5.29 2.25
N MET A 36 1.86 6.55 1.82
CA MET A 36 2.71 7.60 2.36
C MET A 36 1.89 8.88 2.52
N GLY A 37 2.15 9.62 3.57
CA GLY A 37 1.51 10.89 3.85
C GLY A 37 2.55 11.99 4.06
N LEU A 38 2.19 13.20 3.67
CA LEU A 38 2.93 14.41 4.00
C LEU A 38 2.24 15.13 5.15
N ALA A 39 3.01 15.53 6.15
CA ALA A 39 2.50 16.25 7.31
C ALA A 39 3.35 17.48 7.62
N ILE A 40 2.70 18.51 8.12
CA ILE A 40 3.36 19.72 8.62
C ILE A 40 3.50 19.56 10.13
N THR A 41 4.70 19.69 10.65
CA THR A 41 4.90 19.60 12.09
C THR A 41 4.23 20.75 12.82
N LYS A 42 3.70 20.49 14.01
CA LYS A 42 3.01 21.51 14.84
C LYS A 42 3.89 22.70 15.20
N THR A 43 5.20 22.49 15.22
CA THR A 43 6.20 23.51 15.55
C THR A 43 6.77 24.24 14.35
N SER A 44 6.29 23.95 13.15
CA SER A 44 6.77 24.61 11.93
C SER A 44 6.53 26.11 11.97
N GLN A 45 7.56 26.88 11.61
CA GLN A 45 7.45 28.32 11.41
C GLN A 45 7.03 28.70 9.97
N TYR A 46 6.92 27.70 9.08
CA TYR A 46 6.66 27.87 7.64
C TYR A 46 5.46 27.04 7.22
N VAL A 47 4.35 27.18 7.92
CA VAL A 47 3.14 26.38 7.68
C VAL A 47 2.55 26.66 6.30
N ALA A 48 2.49 27.93 5.89
CA ALA A 48 1.92 28.32 4.62
C ALA A 48 2.75 27.83 3.42
N GLU A 49 4.05 27.99 3.50
CA GLU A 49 5.01 27.53 2.50
C GLU A 49 5.01 26.00 2.37
N SER A 50 4.96 25.31 3.53
CA SER A 50 4.85 23.86 3.56
C SER A 50 3.55 23.37 2.94
N ALA A 51 2.43 24.01 3.23
CA ALA A 51 1.14 23.69 2.62
C ALA A 51 1.16 23.91 1.10
N THR A 52 1.81 24.99 0.64
CA THR A 52 1.99 25.27 -0.79
C THR A 52 2.80 24.18 -1.46
N LEU A 53 3.90 23.73 -0.85
CA LEU A 53 4.72 22.65 -1.38
C LEU A 53 3.94 21.31 -1.44
N ILE A 54 3.19 20.98 -0.38
CA ILE A 54 2.36 19.79 -0.35
C ILE A 54 1.29 19.85 -1.45
N ASN A 55 0.63 20.99 -1.60
CA ASN A 55 -0.36 21.20 -2.66
C ASN A 55 0.27 21.04 -4.06
N PHE A 56 1.44 21.63 -4.27
CA PHE A 56 2.18 21.47 -5.52
C PHE A 56 2.44 19.98 -5.84
N LEU A 57 2.97 19.23 -4.87
CA LEU A 57 3.33 17.83 -5.07
C LEU A 57 2.12 16.92 -5.31
N LEU A 58 1.00 17.20 -4.63
CA LEU A 58 -0.14 16.28 -4.65
C LEU A 58 -1.24 16.65 -5.64
N ASN A 59 -1.37 17.93 -6.01
CA ASN A 59 -2.52 18.41 -6.77
C ASN A 59 -2.17 19.14 -8.07
N GLU A 60 -0.97 19.71 -8.17
CA GLU A 60 -0.59 20.44 -9.37
C GLU A 60 0.02 19.49 -10.41
N GLU A 61 -0.32 19.73 -11.68
CA GLU A 61 0.06 18.87 -12.79
C GLU A 61 1.56 18.53 -12.79
N LYS A 62 2.42 19.54 -12.65
CA LYS A 62 3.87 19.35 -12.69
C LYS A 62 4.39 18.54 -11.50
N GLY A 63 3.92 18.84 -10.30
CA GLY A 63 4.33 18.13 -9.09
C GLY A 63 3.84 16.69 -9.09
N ALA A 64 2.58 16.48 -9.40
CA ALA A 64 1.95 15.17 -9.45
C ALA A 64 2.56 14.28 -10.55
N SER A 65 2.91 14.84 -11.70
CA SER A 65 3.62 14.12 -12.78
C SER A 65 4.99 13.62 -12.36
N ILE A 66 5.71 14.41 -11.55
CA ILE A 66 7.03 14.03 -11.01
C ILE A 66 6.88 12.95 -9.94
N MET A 67 5.91 13.10 -9.03
CA MET A 67 5.66 12.13 -7.97
C MET A 67 5.15 10.78 -8.51
N GLY A 68 4.33 10.81 -9.54
CA GLY A 68 3.81 9.61 -10.18
C GLY A 68 3.18 8.63 -9.18
N SER A 69 3.57 7.38 -9.28
CA SER A 69 3.16 6.29 -8.37
C SER A 69 4.28 5.82 -7.42
N GLU A 70 5.38 6.54 -7.32
CA GLU A 70 6.54 6.12 -6.51
C GLU A 70 6.22 6.03 -5.01
N CYS A 71 5.37 6.94 -4.54
CA CYS A 71 4.91 6.97 -3.14
C CYS A 71 3.51 6.37 -2.95
N GLY A 72 3.04 5.60 -3.91
CA GLY A 72 1.68 5.09 -3.98
C GLY A 72 0.82 5.85 -4.99
N ILE A 73 -0.38 5.37 -5.23
CA ILE A 73 -1.31 6.03 -6.14
C ILE A 73 -1.74 7.37 -5.55
N PRO A 74 -1.66 8.48 -6.31
CA PRO A 74 -2.12 9.78 -5.85
C PRO A 74 -3.57 9.75 -5.37
N ALA A 75 -3.81 10.21 -4.13
CA ALA A 75 -5.15 10.24 -3.54
C ALA A 75 -6.02 11.37 -4.13
N SER A 76 -5.41 12.41 -4.66
CA SER A 76 -6.09 13.51 -5.35
C SER A 76 -6.51 13.08 -6.75
N LYS A 77 -7.76 13.35 -7.13
CA LYS A 77 -8.24 13.07 -8.50
C LYS A 77 -7.45 13.87 -9.55
N ALA A 78 -7.12 15.13 -9.26
CA ALA A 78 -6.34 15.96 -10.16
C ALA A 78 -4.91 15.44 -10.29
N GLY A 79 -4.27 15.09 -9.17
CA GLY A 79 -2.93 14.52 -9.15
C GLY A 79 -2.85 13.17 -9.87
N LEU A 80 -3.83 12.29 -9.67
CA LEU A 80 -3.88 11.02 -10.38
C LEU A 80 -4.03 11.21 -11.89
N ALA A 81 -4.95 12.08 -12.32
CA ALA A 81 -5.13 12.37 -13.74
C ALA A 81 -3.86 12.95 -14.37
N ALA A 82 -3.17 13.87 -13.70
CA ALA A 82 -1.92 14.44 -14.18
C ALA A 82 -0.79 13.38 -14.26
N ALA A 83 -0.66 12.55 -13.25
CA ALA A 83 0.34 11.48 -13.23
C ALA A 83 0.09 10.43 -14.33
N GLN A 84 -1.19 10.08 -14.58
CA GLN A 84 -1.56 9.18 -15.68
C GLN A 84 -1.28 9.80 -17.04
N ALA A 85 -1.66 11.07 -17.25
CA ALA A 85 -1.41 11.79 -18.50
C ALA A 85 0.09 11.90 -18.82
N ALA A 86 0.93 11.99 -17.78
CA ALA A 86 2.39 12.01 -17.91
C ALA A 86 3.02 10.62 -18.09
N GLY A 87 2.24 9.53 -18.08
CA GLY A 87 2.77 8.16 -18.09
C GLY A 87 3.53 7.77 -16.81
N ALA A 88 3.37 8.54 -15.75
CA ALA A 88 4.07 8.34 -14.46
C ALA A 88 3.36 7.32 -13.53
N VAL A 89 2.24 6.76 -13.97
CA VAL A 89 1.55 5.64 -13.30
C VAL A 89 1.55 4.46 -14.26
N LYS A 90 2.18 3.36 -13.87
CA LYS A 90 2.22 2.14 -14.69
C LYS A 90 0.81 1.60 -14.89
N GLU A 91 0.52 1.15 -16.11
CA GLU A 91 -0.81 0.68 -16.50
C GLU A 91 -1.36 -0.42 -15.58
N LEU A 92 -0.54 -1.43 -15.27
CA LEU A 92 -0.89 -2.50 -14.34
C LEU A 92 -1.28 -1.98 -12.95
N VAL A 93 -0.56 -0.95 -12.47
CA VAL A 93 -0.84 -0.33 -11.17
C VAL A 93 -2.14 0.45 -11.20
N ALA A 94 -2.41 1.17 -12.29
CA ALA A 94 -3.66 1.89 -12.48
C ALA A 94 -4.86 0.94 -12.57
N GLU A 95 -4.71 -0.17 -13.30
CA GLU A 95 -5.74 -1.22 -13.40
C GLU A 95 -6.04 -1.84 -12.03
N ALA A 96 -5.01 -2.26 -11.30
CA ALA A 96 -5.16 -2.82 -9.96
C ALA A 96 -5.87 -1.86 -9.01
N ASN A 97 -5.46 -0.58 -9.02
CA ASN A 97 -6.09 0.45 -8.21
C ASN A 97 -7.57 0.63 -8.59
N GLY A 98 -7.89 0.68 -9.88
CA GLY A 98 -9.27 0.80 -10.36
C GLY A 98 -10.14 -0.35 -9.88
N LYS A 99 -9.66 -1.59 -9.97
CA LYS A 99 -10.36 -2.79 -9.49
C LYS A 99 -10.58 -2.73 -7.97
N VAL A 100 -9.55 -2.44 -7.20
CA VAL A 100 -9.67 -2.33 -5.73
C VAL A 100 -10.64 -1.23 -5.35
N MET A 101 -10.54 -0.04 -5.93
CA MET A 101 -11.41 1.09 -5.61
C MET A 101 -12.88 0.87 -5.96
N ALA A 102 -13.18 -0.06 -6.86
CA ALA A 102 -14.56 -0.45 -7.15
C ALA A 102 -15.24 -1.23 -6.01
N PHE A 103 -14.46 -1.90 -5.16
CA PHE A 103 -14.95 -2.73 -4.05
C PHE A 103 -14.74 -2.09 -2.69
N VAL A 104 -13.76 -1.20 -2.56
CA VAL A 104 -13.39 -0.62 -1.28
C VAL A 104 -14.48 0.29 -0.76
N SER A 105 -15.19 -0.18 0.24
CA SER A 105 -16.15 0.61 1.03
C SER A 105 -15.54 1.11 2.34
N ASN A 106 -14.51 0.43 2.85
CA ASN A 106 -13.93 0.68 4.16
C ASN A 106 -12.44 1.02 4.05
N LYS A 107 -11.97 1.87 4.96
CA LYS A 107 -10.54 2.13 5.15
C LYS A 107 -9.95 1.01 6.00
N LEU A 108 -8.67 0.70 5.77
CA LEU A 108 -7.93 -0.15 6.68
C LEU A 108 -7.85 0.53 8.05
N ASP A 109 -8.18 -0.22 9.09
CA ASP A 109 -7.98 0.24 10.46
C ASP A 109 -6.47 0.45 10.72
N PRO A 110 -6.05 1.60 11.25
CA PRO A 110 -4.64 1.87 11.56
C PRO A 110 -3.97 0.84 12.46
N LEU A 111 -4.72 0.15 13.32
CA LEU A 111 -4.19 -0.88 14.22
C LEU A 111 -3.57 -2.06 13.45
N PHE A 112 -4.04 -2.36 12.24
CA PHE A 112 -3.41 -3.38 11.37
C PHE A 112 -1.94 -3.07 11.02
N GLU A 113 -1.55 -1.82 11.11
CA GLU A 113 -0.20 -1.35 10.85
C GLU A 113 0.57 -1.07 12.16
N SER A 114 0.02 -1.48 13.32
CA SER A 114 0.71 -1.29 14.61
C SER A 114 2.02 -2.06 14.65
N ASN A 115 2.98 -1.56 15.40
CA ASN A 115 4.26 -2.25 15.56
C ASN A 115 4.10 -3.61 16.25
N ASP A 116 3.14 -3.73 17.18
CA ASP A 116 2.90 -4.98 17.88
C ASP A 116 2.47 -6.11 16.93
N LEU A 117 1.74 -5.77 15.87
CA LEU A 117 1.36 -6.74 14.86
C LEU A 117 2.43 -6.92 13.77
N LYS A 118 3.10 -5.84 13.36
CA LYS A 118 3.84 -5.78 12.09
C LYS A 118 5.35 -5.65 12.21
N ALA A 119 5.89 -5.43 13.42
CA ALA A 119 7.32 -5.25 13.58
C ALA A 119 8.11 -6.46 13.09
N ASN A 120 9.15 -6.20 12.32
CA ASN A 120 10.02 -7.25 11.81
C ASN A 120 10.75 -7.94 12.97
N GLY A 121 10.67 -9.26 13.03
CA GLY A 121 11.29 -10.11 14.03
C GLY A 121 10.57 -10.20 15.38
N THR A 122 9.57 -9.35 15.65
CA THR A 122 8.88 -9.33 16.96
C THR A 122 7.37 -9.14 16.87
N GLY A 123 6.85 -8.84 15.69
CA GLY A 123 5.41 -8.64 15.50
C GLY A 123 4.66 -9.96 15.35
N VAL A 124 3.39 -9.97 15.72
CA VAL A 124 2.52 -11.15 15.67
C VAL A 124 2.48 -11.78 14.28
N TYR A 125 2.46 -10.99 13.20
CA TYR A 125 2.49 -11.53 11.84
C TYR A 125 3.77 -12.30 11.55
N GLN A 126 4.90 -11.83 12.05
CA GLN A 126 6.17 -12.54 11.90
C GLN A 126 6.13 -13.86 12.68
N GLU A 127 5.65 -13.84 13.92
CA GLU A 127 5.51 -15.05 14.74
C GLU A 127 4.61 -16.11 14.07
N VAL A 128 3.48 -15.68 13.49
CA VAL A 128 2.60 -16.58 12.73
C VAL A 128 3.33 -17.22 11.56
N PHE A 129 4.04 -16.44 10.76
CA PHE A 129 4.79 -16.96 9.62
C PHE A 129 5.94 -17.87 10.04
N ASP A 130 6.70 -17.47 11.05
CA ASP A 130 7.84 -18.25 11.55
C ASP A 130 7.39 -19.60 12.11
N THR A 131 6.26 -19.63 12.81
CA THR A 131 5.65 -20.86 13.35
C THR A 131 5.23 -21.83 12.24
N VAL A 132 4.69 -21.32 11.14
CA VAL A 132 4.37 -22.16 9.97
C VAL A 132 5.64 -22.64 9.28
N ASP A 133 6.57 -21.73 9.02
CA ASP A 133 7.74 -22.01 8.19
C ASP A 133 8.80 -22.87 8.90
N TYR A 134 9.05 -22.60 10.17
CA TYR A 134 10.13 -23.27 10.92
C TYR A 134 9.65 -24.39 11.81
N ASP A 135 8.46 -24.27 12.41
CA ASP A 135 7.90 -25.31 13.29
C ASP A 135 7.00 -26.30 12.57
N ASN A 136 6.85 -26.16 11.25
CA ASN A 136 6.00 -26.99 10.39
C ASN A 136 4.54 -27.10 10.88
N LYS A 137 4.01 -26.03 11.44
CA LYS A 137 2.62 -25.95 11.85
C LYS A 137 1.72 -25.59 10.66
N SER A 138 0.49 -26.07 10.72
CA SER A 138 -0.52 -25.68 9.73
C SER A 138 -1.03 -24.26 9.99
N GLY A 139 -1.64 -23.63 8.96
CA GLY A 139 -2.30 -22.35 9.16
C GLY A 139 -3.40 -22.38 10.24
N ALA A 140 -4.05 -23.53 10.45
CA ALA A 140 -5.05 -23.70 11.51
C ALA A 140 -4.44 -23.65 12.91
N ASP A 141 -3.19 -24.17 13.08
CA ASP A 141 -2.52 -24.21 14.38
C ASP A 141 -2.05 -22.83 14.86
N VAL A 142 -1.97 -21.85 13.97
CA VAL A 142 -1.48 -20.49 14.29
C VAL A 142 -2.58 -19.45 14.35
N VAL A 143 -3.81 -19.85 14.12
CA VAL A 143 -4.97 -18.93 14.22
C VAL A 143 -5.06 -18.31 15.61
N ASP A 144 -4.87 -19.08 16.66
CA ASP A 144 -4.94 -18.59 18.04
C ASP A 144 -3.85 -17.55 18.32
N ILE A 145 -2.65 -17.74 17.80
CA ILE A 145 -1.54 -16.75 17.90
C ILE A 145 -1.97 -15.40 17.27
N LEU A 146 -2.58 -15.48 16.09
CA LEU A 146 -3.05 -14.27 15.40
C LEU A 146 -4.19 -13.59 16.18
N LEU A 147 -5.16 -14.36 16.65
CA LEU A 147 -6.33 -13.83 17.37
C LEU A 147 -5.93 -13.20 18.71
N ASP A 148 -5.09 -13.88 19.49
CA ASP A 148 -4.55 -13.36 20.75
C ASP A 148 -3.75 -12.08 20.54
N GLY A 149 -2.93 -12.05 19.48
CA GLY A 149 -2.17 -10.87 19.11
C GLY A 149 -3.06 -9.69 18.67
N MET A 150 -4.14 -9.97 17.96
CA MET A 150 -5.11 -8.94 17.57
C MET A 150 -5.88 -8.40 18.78
N ASP A 151 -6.29 -9.27 19.71
CA ASP A 151 -6.95 -8.85 20.94
C ASP A 151 -6.04 -7.97 21.79
N ALA A 152 -4.77 -8.33 21.90
CA ALA A 152 -3.77 -7.56 22.64
C ALA A 152 -3.58 -6.12 22.13
N VAL A 153 -3.83 -5.85 20.85
CA VAL A 153 -3.78 -4.49 20.28
C VAL A 153 -5.15 -3.80 20.25
N GLY A 154 -6.18 -4.42 20.81
CA GLY A 154 -7.49 -3.82 21.00
C GLY A 154 -8.54 -4.17 19.94
N TYR A 155 -8.32 -5.19 19.12
CA TYR A 155 -9.37 -5.76 18.29
C TYR A 155 -10.27 -6.67 19.12
N THR A 156 -11.57 -6.48 18.97
CA THR A 156 -12.53 -7.48 19.44
C THR A 156 -12.68 -8.53 18.34
N VAL A 157 -12.24 -9.75 18.62
CA VAL A 157 -12.41 -10.88 17.70
C VAL A 157 -13.67 -11.62 18.12
N GLU A 158 -14.70 -11.65 17.26
CA GLU A 158 -15.94 -12.38 17.45
C GLU A 158 -15.89 -13.76 16.77
#